data_a55a9f3adae0f1c2e5348b734e201089
#
_entry.id   a55a9f3adae0f1c2e5348b734e201089
#
_cell.length_a   1.000
_cell.length_b   1.000
_cell.length_c   1.000
_cell.angle_alpha   90.00
_cell.angle_beta   90.00
_cell.angle_gamma   90.00
#
_symmetry.space_group_name_H-M   'P 1'
#
loop_
_entity.id
_entity.type
_entity.pdbx_description
1 polymer ?
#
loop_
_entity_poly.entity_id
_entity_poly.type
_entity_poly.pdbx_seq_one_letter_code
_entity_poly.pdbx_strand_id
1 'polypeptide(L)'
;MNLQEIVTKRTGKAISQCSNKELYFSLLEMTKGLAEEKGSNEGKRKLYYISAEFLIGKLLSNNLINLGIYEDVKKLLADNGKSLAEIEEVEPEPSLGNGGLGRLAACFLDSIATLGLNGDGVGLNYHYGLFKQVFENNLQHETPNPWIEKESWLTKTDRAYTIQFGGFNLQSRMYDIDVLGYNNRTTKLHLFDVETVDESLVGEGIDFDKEDIKKNLTLFLYPDDSDDKGRILRVYQQYFMVSNAARLI
;
A
#
# COMPACT_ATOMS: atom_id res chain seq x y z
N MET A 1 -0.63 8.45 -21.95
CA MET A 1 -0.73 6.97 -22.12
C MET A 1 -2.19 6.61 -22.32
N ASN A 2 -2.52 5.76 -23.34
CA ASN A 2 -3.91 5.47 -23.73
C ASN A 2 -4.34 4.12 -23.15
N LEU A 3 -5.47 4.07 -22.41
CA LEU A 3 -5.99 2.84 -21.80
C LEU A 3 -6.19 1.70 -22.82
N GLN A 4 -6.74 2.01 -24.00
CA GLN A 4 -6.96 1.00 -25.05
C GLN A 4 -5.66 0.33 -25.51
N GLU A 5 -4.56 1.10 -25.62
CA GLU A 5 -3.25 0.56 -25.99
C GLU A 5 -2.69 -0.35 -24.90
N ILE A 6 -2.81 0.06 -23.62
CA ILE A 6 -2.37 -0.75 -22.48
C ILE A 6 -3.15 -2.05 -22.41
N VAL A 7 -4.48 -1.99 -22.50
CA VAL A 7 -5.34 -3.17 -22.50
C VAL A 7 -4.97 -4.13 -23.63
N THR A 8 -4.82 -3.61 -24.84
CA THR A 8 -4.44 -4.44 -25.99
C THR A 8 -3.06 -5.08 -25.82
N LYS A 9 -2.07 -4.31 -25.33
CA LYS A 9 -0.72 -4.80 -25.05
C LYS A 9 -0.69 -5.89 -23.97
N ARG A 10 -1.49 -5.72 -22.90
CA ARG A 10 -1.52 -6.66 -21.78
C ARG A 10 -2.30 -7.94 -22.06
N THR A 11 -3.43 -7.81 -22.73
CA THR A 11 -4.44 -8.90 -22.82
C THR A 11 -4.64 -9.44 -24.24
N GLY A 12 -4.24 -8.70 -25.25
CA GLY A 12 -4.58 -8.99 -26.66
C GLY A 12 -6.06 -8.80 -27.00
N LYS A 13 -6.87 -8.21 -26.10
CA LYS A 13 -8.33 -8.08 -26.22
C LYS A 13 -8.76 -6.63 -26.38
N ALA A 14 -9.99 -6.43 -26.87
CA ALA A 14 -10.69 -5.15 -26.75
C ALA A 14 -11.20 -4.94 -25.31
N ILE A 15 -11.41 -3.68 -24.88
CA ILE A 15 -11.92 -3.34 -23.53
C ILE A 15 -13.21 -4.11 -23.21
N SER A 16 -14.15 -4.18 -24.17
CA SER A 16 -15.43 -4.88 -24.02
C SER A 16 -15.32 -6.39 -23.70
N GLN A 17 -14.20 -7.01 -24.08
CA GLN A 17 -13.94 -8.45 -23.90
C GLN A 17 -13.16 -8.77 -22.63
N CYS A 18 -12.63 -7.76 -21.94
CA CYS A 18 -11.85 -7.95 -20.74
C CYS A 18 -12.71 -8.21 -19.51
N SER A 19 -12.20 -8.97 -18.55
CA SER A 19 -12.75 -9.06 -17.20
C SER A 19 -12.48 -7.76 -16.41
N ASN A 20 -13.23 -7.53 -15.33
CA ASN A 20 -13.00 -6.38 -14.45
C ASN A 20 -11.58 -6.42 -13.83
N LYS A 21 -11.05 -7.61 -13.52
CA LYS A 21 -9.68 -7.79 -13.02
C LYS A 21 -8.61 -7.40 -14.04
N GLU A 22 -8.77 -7.78 -15.31
CA GLU A 22 -7.85 -7.39 -16.39
C GLU A 22 -7.88 -5.87 -16.61
N LEU A 23 -9.06 -5.25 -16.53
CA LEU A 23 -9.21 -3.80 -16.64
C LEU A 23 -8.63 -3.07 -15.45
N TYR A 24 -8.82 -3.57 -14.22
CA TYR A 24 -8.20 -3.01 -13.03
C TYR A 24 -6.67 -2.95 -13.16
N PHE A 25 -6.01 -4.04 -13.52
CA PHE A 25 -4.56 -4.03 -13.70
C PHE A 25 -4.07 -3.14 -14.84
N SER A 26 -4.88 -2.99 -15.90
CA SER A 26 -4.55 -2.05 -16.97
C SER A 26 -4.66 -0.59 -16.53
N LEU A 27 -5.67 -0.28 -15.72
CA LEU A 27 -5.85 1.04 -15.09
C LEU A 27 -4.75 1.32 -14.06
N LEU A 28 -4.39 0.32 -13.26
CA LEU A 28 -3.28 0.41 -12.31
C LEU A 28 -1.96 0.77 -13.03
N GLU A 29 -1.61 0.05 -14.10
CA GLU A 29 -0.41 0.34 -14.91
C GLU A 29 -0.45 1.75 -15.50
N MET A 30 -1.59 2.13 -16.09
CA MET A 30 -1.78 3.47 -16.65
C MET A 30 -1.59 4.56 -15.60
N THR A 31 -2.22 4.40 -14.46
CA THR A 31 -2.24 5.39 -13.38
C THR A 31 -0.87 5.54 -12.75
N LYS A 32 -0.16 4.43 -12.49
CA LYS A 32 1.24 4.46 -12.00
C LYS A 32 2.17 5.15 -12.99
N GLY A 33 2.07 4.84 -14.29
CA GLY A 33 2.88 5.51 -15.31
C GLY A 33 2.63 7.02 -15.38
N LEU A 34 1.37 7.45 -15.29
CA LEU A 34 1.04 8.88 -15.23
C LEU A 34 1.51 9.56 -13.95
N ALA A 35 1.53 8.86 -12.83
CA ALA A 35 2.06 9.37 -11.56
C ALA A 35 3.58 9.59 -11.63
N GLU A 36 4.31 8.63 -12.19
CA GLU A 36 5.77 8.74 -12.39
C GLU A 36 6.15 9.95 -13.24
N GLU A 37 5.37 10.27 -14.29
CA GLU A 37 5.60 11.45 -15.15
C GLU A 37 5.46 12.79 -14.41
N LYS A 38 4.73 12.84 -13.28
CA LYS A 38 4.52 14.08 -12.50
C LYS A 38 5.76 14.48 -11.68
N GLY A 39 6.55 13.54 -11.26
CA GLY A 39 7.64 13.77 -10.31
C GLY A 39 7.15 14.11 -8.91
N SER A 40 8.05 14.17 -7.94
CA SER A 40 7.74 14.53 -6.56
C SER A 40 7.85 16.02 -6.32
N ASN A 41 7.12 16.53 -5.32
CA ASN A 41 7.25 17.91 -4.86
C ASN A 41 8.68 18.17 -4.36
N GLU A 42 9.21 19.36 -4.67
CA GLU A 42 10.56 19.78 -4.28
C GLU A 42 10.55 20.99 -3.36
N GLY A 43 11.61 21.16 -2.57
CA GLY A 43 11.76 22.31 -1.68
C GLY A 43 13.10 22.29 -0.93
N LYS A 44 13.44 23.42 -0.30
CA LYS A 44 14.71 23.58 0.46
C LYS A 44 14.80 22.70 1.69
N ARG A 45 13.64 22.37 2.29
CA ARG A 45 13.53 21.48 3.46
C ARG A 45 12.59 20.35 3.09
N LYS A 46 12.87 19.15 3.59
CA LYS A 46 12.01 17.98 3.41
C LYS A 46 11.40 17.59 4.75
N LEU A 47 10.10 17.34 4.74
CA LEU A 47 9.34 16.79 5.86
C LEU A 47 9.27 15.27 5.71
N TYR A 48 9.49 14.52 6.77
CA TYR A 48 9.21 13.09 6.84
C TYR A 48 8.13 12.86 7.89
N TYR A 49 6.98 12.36 7.46
CA TYR A 49 5.89 11.98 8.34
C TYR A 49 6.01 10.50 8.67
N ILE A 50 6.54 10.19 9.86
CA ILE A 50 6.77 8.82 10.30
C ILE A 50 5.55 8.35 11.09
N SER A 51 4.90 7.27 10.65
CA SER A 51 3.75 6.67 11.33
C SER A 51 3.78 5.16 11.21
N ALA A 52 3.32 4.48 12.27
CA ALA A 52 3.10 3.04 12.23
C ALA A 52 1.94 2.65 11.30
N GLU A 53 1.05 3.61 10.99
CA GLU A 53 -0.19 3.34 10.26
C GLU A 53 -0.46 4.42 9.21
N PHE A 54 -0.94 3.98 8.03
CA PHE A 54 -1.44 4.83 6.96
C PHE A 54 -2.71 4.22 6.36
N LEU A 55 -3.89 4.66 6.81
CA LEU A 55 -5.18 4.22 6.25
C LEU A 55 -5.47 5.01 4.98
N ILE A 56 -4.81 4.67 3.89
CA ILE A 56 -4.91 5.38 2.61
C ILE A 56 -6.15 5.01 1.80
N GLY A 57 -6.77 3.86 2.07
CA GLY A 57 -7.93 3.38 1.33
C GLY A 57 -7.61 2.88 -0.09
N LYS A 58 -8.64 2.60 -0.87
CA LYS A 58 -8.50 2.28 -2.30
C LYS A 58 -8.00 3.49 -3.07
N LEU A 59 -7.09 3.29 -4.00
CA LEU A 59 -6.36 4.37 -4.66
C LEU A 59 -6.81 4.66 -6.09
N LEU A 60 -7.47 3.71 -6.77
CA LEU A 60 -7.78 3.85 -8.20
C LEU A 60 -8.61 5.11 -8.49
N SER A 61 -9.78 5.23 -7.87
CA SER A 61 -10.65 6.40 -8.07
C SER A 61 -10.00 7.70 -7.61
N ASN A 62 -9.37 7.68 -6.43
CA ASN A 62 -8.65 8.85 -5.91
C ASN A 62 -7.61 9.35 -6.91
N ASN A 63 -6.82 8.44 -7.46
CA ASN A 63 -5.75 8.77 -8.38
C ASN A 63 -6.30 9.26 -9.74
N LEU A 64 -7.36 8.63 -10.27
CA LEU A 64 -8.01 9.09 -11.51
C LEU A 64 -8.61 10.51 -11.35
N ILE A 65 -9.20 10.81 -10.18
CA ILE A 65 -9.74 12.14 -9.86
C ILE A 65 -8.59 13.16 -9.78
N ASN A 66 -7.53 12.86 -9.05
CA ASN A 66 -6.39 13.76 -8.88
C ASN A 66 -5.58 13.98 -10.17
N LEU A 67 -5.60 13.01 -11.09
CA LEU A 67 -5.07 13.15 -12.44
C LEU A 67 -6.01 13.91 -13.38
N GLY A 68 -7.24 14.17 -12.98
CA GLY A 68 -8.25 14.87 -13.80
C GLY A 68 -8.81 14.04 -14.95
N ILE A 69 -8.71 12.71 -14.92
CA ILE A 69 -9.11 11.81 -15.99
C ILE A 69 -10.26 10.87 -15.62
N TYR A 70 -10.82 11.00 -14.42
CA TYR A 70 -11.86 10.09 -13.91
C TYR A 70 -13.07 9.98 -14.84
N GLU A 71 -13.65 11.12 -15.26
CA GLU A 71 -14.83 11.13 -16.11
C GLU A 71 -14.53 10.61 -17.53
N ASP A 72 -13.35 10.88 -18.08
CA ASP A 72 -12.95 10.37 -19.39
C ASP A 72 -12.79 8.84 -19.37
N VAL A 73 -12.15 8.30 -18.32
CA VAL A 73 -12.01 6.84 -18.14
C VAL A 73 -13.37 6.20 -17.94
N LYS A 74 -14.22 6.78 -17.09
CA LYS A 74 -15.58 6.29 -16.82
C LYS A 74 -16.41 6.23 -18.09
N LYS A 75 -16.35 7.29 -18.91
CA LYS A 75 -17.05 7.34 -20.19
C LYS A 75 -16.51 6.31 -21.17
N LEU A 76 -15.18 6.21 -21.33
CA LEU A 76 -14.55 5.23 -22.22
C LEU A 76 -14.98 3.78 -21.85
N LEU A 77 -15.00 3.45 -20.57
CA LEU A 77 -15.44 2.15 -20.09
C LEU A 77 -16.94 1.93 -20.39
N ALA A 78 -17.80 2.91 -20.12
CA ALA A 78 -19.23 2.84 -20.39
C ALA A 78 -19.52 2.66 -21.88
N ASP A 79 -18.83 3.36 -22.78
CA ASP A 79 -18.93 3.22 -24.23
C ASP A 79 -18.53 1.81 -24.71
N ASN A 80 -17.77 1.06 -23.92
CA ASN A 80 -17.38 -0.34 -24.13
C ASN A 80 -18.20 -1.34 -23.30
N GLY A 81 -19.32 -0.91 -22.69
CA GLY A 81 -20.20 -1.77 -21.89
C GLY A 81 -19.60 -2.23 -20.55
N LYS A 82 -18.68 -1.45 -19.98
CA LYS A 82 -18.02 -1.70 -18.69
C LYS A 82 -18.38 -0.63 -17.66
N SER A 83 -18.38 -1.01 -16.38
CA SER A 83 -18.62 -0.12 -15.26
C SER A 83 -17.32 0.13 -14.49
N LEU A 84 -16.91 1.40 -14.34
CA LEU A 84 -15.75 1.74 -13.52
C LEU A 84 -15.97 1.33 -12.06
N ALA A 85 -17.18 1.52 -11.52
CA ALA A 85 -17.52 1.13 -10.15
C ALA A 85 -17.34 -0.38 -9.90
N GLU A 86 -17.72 -1.24 -10.86
CA GLU A 86 -17.49 -2.69 -10.73
C GLU A 86 -16.01 -3.06 -10.83
N ILE A 87 -15.23 -2.28 -11.56
CA ILE A 87 -13.77 -2.47 -11.66
C ILE A 87 -13.10 -2.04 -10.35
N GLU A 88 -13.55 -0.96 -9.72
CA GLU A 88 -13.06 -0.50 -8.42
C GLU A 88 -13.32 -1.51 -7.29
N GLU A 89 -14.39 -2.31 -7.38
CA GLU A 89 -14.67 -3.37 -6.39
C GLU A 89 -13.59 -4.49 -6.41
N VAL A 90 -12.90 -4.68 -7.52
CA VAL A 90 -11.82 -5.68 -7.65
C VAL A 90 -10.54 -5.24 -6.98
N GLU A 91 -10.36 -3.94 -6.72
CA GLU A 91 -9.16 -3.38 -6.11
C GLU A 91 -8.97 -3.90 -4.68
N PRO A 92 -7.83 -4.57 -4.37
CA PRO A 92 -7.48 -4.87 -2.99
C PRO A 92 -7.16 -3.56 -2.23
N GLU A 93 -7.82 -3.33 -1.11
CA GLU A 93 -7.53 -2.16 -0.29
C GLU A 93 -6.19 -2.34 0.44
N PRO A 94 -5.23 -1.40 0.30
CA PRO A 94 -3.98 -1.44 1.06
C PRO A 94 -4.22 -1.45 2.57
N SER A 95 -3.88 -2.56 3.22
CA SER A 95 -4.12 -2.78 4.64
C SER A 95 -2.97 -2.24 5.51
N LEU A 96 -2.73 -0.92 5.45
CA LEU A 96 -1.58 -0.26 6.09
C LEU A 96 -1.95 0.56 7.33
N GLY A 97 -3.20 0.55 7.76
CA GLY A 97 -3.63 1.33 8.91
C GLY A 97 -5.09 1.15 9.25
N ASN A 98 -5.48 1.67 10.42
CA ASN A 98 -6.83 1.62 10.94
C ASN A 98 -7.13 2.87 11.77
N GLY A 99 -8.41 3.13 12.01
CA GLY A 99 -8.90 4.14 12.93
C GLY A 99 -8.36 5.56 12.73
N GLY A 100 -8.32 6.31 13.81
CA GLY A 100 -7.97 7.73 13.79
C GLY A 100 -6.52 8.03 13.47
N LEU A 101 -5.58 7.24 14.01
CA LEU A 101 -4.14 7.42 13.77
C LEU A 101 -3.79 7.23 12.29
N GLY A 102 -4.21 6.09 11.72
CA GLY A 102 -3.94 5.77 10.32
C GLY A 102 -4.62 6.73 9.35
N ARG A 103 -5.87 7.13 9.64
CA ARG A 103 -6.59 8.09 8.78
C ARG A 103 -6.01 9.49 8.84
N LEU A 104 -5.58 9.94 10.02
CA LEU A 104 -4.92 11.24 10.18
C LEU A 104 -3.61 11.28 9.37
N ALA A 105 -2.80 10.23 9.45
CA ALA A 105 -1.56 10.10 8.67
C ALA A 105 -1.83 10.17 7.15
N ALA A 106 -2.85 9.46 6.68
CA ALA A 106 -3.25 9.50 5.28
C ALA A 106 -3.71 10.91 4.84
N CYS A 107 -4.53 11.60 5.66
CA CYS A 107 -4.98 12.96 5.38
C CYS A 107 -3.82 13.97 5.34
N PHE A 108 -2.84 13.84 6.24
CA PHE A 108 -1.66 14.71 6.19
C PHE A 108 -0.81 14.45 4.96
N LEU A 109 -0.67 13.19 4.56
CA LEU A 109 0.10 12.84 3.37
C LEU A 109 -0.55 13.39 2.09
N ASP A 110 -1.88 13.26 1.97
CA ASP A 110 -2.65 13.88 0.90
C ASP A 110 -2.51 15.42 0.90
N SER A 111 -2.57 16.05 2.07
CA SER A 111 -2.38 17.49 2.21
C SER A 111 -0.96 17.93 1.82
N ILE A 112 0.07 17.19 2.20
CA ILE A 112 1.46 17.42 1.79
C ILE A 112 1.57 17.40 0.27
N ALA A 113 1.00 16.38 -0.38
CA ALA A 113 0.97 16.28 -1.83
C ALA A 113 0.23 17.46 -2.47
N THR A 114 -1.01 17.71 -2.06
CA THR A 114 -1.90 18.75 -2.63
C THR A 114 -1.34 20.15 -2.48
N LEU A 115 -0.73 20.48 -1.34
CA LEU A 115 -0.13 21.79 -1.09
C LEU A 115 1.23 21.98 -1.75
N GLY A 116 1.77 20.95 -2.39
CA GLY A 116 3.08 20.98 -3.04
C GLY A 116 4.24 21.09 -2.08
N LEU A 117 4.07 20.59 -0.86
CA LEU A 117 5.14 20.56 0.12
C LEU A 117 6.14 19.44 -0.20
N ASN A 118 7.43 19.70 -0.02
CA ASN A 118 8.45 18.67 -0.12
C ASN A 118 8.41 17.81 1.15
N GLY A 119 7.68 16.70 1.07
CA GLY A 119 7.53 15.81 2.22
C GLY A 119 7.06 14.42 1.81
N ASP A 120 7.47 13.40 2.56
CA ASP A 120 7.12 12.00 2.33
C ASP A 120 6.62 11.34 3.61
N GLY A 121 5.79 10.30 3.45
CA GLY A 121 5.43 9.38 4.51
C GLY A 121 6.47 8.28 4.68
N VAL A 122 6.63 7.78 5.90
CA VAL A 122 7.50 6.64 6.21
C VAL A 122 6.80 5.70 7.17
N GLY A 123 6.71 4.42 6.80
CA GLY A 123 6.04 3.38 7.59
C GLY A 123 6.56 1.99 7.30
N LEU A 124 5.78 0.98 7.67
CA LEU A 124 6.07 -0.42 7.40
C LEU A 124 5.10 -1.00 6.36
N ASN A 125 5.60 -1.94 5.57
CA ASN A 125 4.82 -2.68 4.59
C ASN A 125 4.21 -3.92 5.25
N TYR A 126 3.07 -3.74 5.92
CA TYR A 126 2.38 -4.88 6.51
C TYR A 126 1.66 -5.71 5.45
N HIS A 127 1.85 -7.04 5.50
CA HIS A 127 1.18 -7.97 4.59
C HIS A 127 -0.29 -8.17 4.98
N TYR A 128 -0.60 -8.10 6.29
CA TYR A 128 -1.94 -8.27 6.88
C TYR A 128 -2.18 -7.14 7.89
N GLY A 129 -2.50 -5.94 7.40
CA GLY A 129 -2.72 -4.79 8.27
C GLY A 129 -4.10 -4.75 8.90
N LEU A 130 -5.14 -5.01 8.10
CA LEU A 130 -6.53 -5.14 8.55
C LEU A 130 -7.00 -6.57 8.38
N PHE A 131 -7.87 -7.01 9.27
CA PHE A 131 -8.51 -8.32 9.17
C PHE A 131 -9.77 -8.21 8.33
N LYS A 132 -10.02 -9.23 7.51
CA LYS A 132 -11.30 -9.40 6.85
C LYS A 132 -12.32 -9.90 7.87
N GLN A 133 -13.44 -9.19 7.99
CA GLN A 133 -14.54 -9.62 8.84
C GLN A 133 -15.43 -10.58 8.07
N VAL A 134 -15.66 -11.78 8.64
CA VAL A 134 -16.57 -12.79 8.10
C VAL A 134 -17.60 -13.17 9.16
N PHE A 135 -18.75 -13.68 8.72
CA PHE A 135 -19.80 -14.14 9.62
C PHE A 135 -19.98 -15.64 9.45
N GLU A 136 -19.76 -16.39 10.55
CA GLU A 136 -19.97 -17.83 10.61
C GLU A 136 -20.83 -18.15 11.82
N ASN A 137 -21.88 -18.96 11.64
CA ASN A 137 -22.81 -19.34 12.71
C ASN A 137 -23.41 -18.15 13.48
N ASN A 138 -23.68 -17.03 12.81
CA ASN A 138 -24.15 -15.74 13.36
C ASN A 138 -23.15 -15.05 14.31
N LEU A 139 -21.89 -15.44 14.27
CA LEU A 139 -20.79 -14.78 15.00
C LEU A 139 -19.83 -14.14 13.99
N GLN A 140 -19.27 -13.00 14.38
CA GLN A 140 -18.23 -12.32 13.62
C GLN A 140 -16.87 -12.96 13.92
N HIS A 141 -16.11 -13.21 12.86
CA HIS A 141 -14.76 -13.74 12.94
C HIS A 141 -13.82 -12.91 12.09
N GLU A 142 -12.55 -12.83 12.49
CA GLU A 142 -11.47 -12.20 11.77
C GLU A 142 -10.69 -13.25 10.97
N THR A 143 -10.42 -12.92 9.71
CA THR A 143 -9.55 -13.73 8.85
C THR A 143 -8.45 -12.87 8.24
N PRO A 144 -7.32 -13.46 7.82
CA PRO A 144 -6.29 -12.71 7.11
C PRO A 144 -6.85 -12.03 5.88
N ASN A 145 -6.40 -10.80 5.61
CA ASN A 145 -6.81 -10.00 4.45
C ASN A 145 -5.58 -9.62 3.63
N PRO A 146 -5.06 -10.53 2.79
CA PRO A 146 -3.92 -10.24 1.93
C PRO A 146 -4.31 -9.18 0.89
N TRP A 147 -3.47 -8.19 0.70
CA TRP A 147 -3.69 -7.10 -0.26
C TRP A 147 -2.55 -6.95 -1.27
N ILE A 148 -1.38 -7.54 -0.97
CA ILE A 148 -0.21 -7.49 -1.84
C ILE A 148 -0.33 -8.57 -2.90
N GLU A 149 -0.72 -8.18 -4.10
CA GLU A 149 -0.70 -9.03 -5.29
C GLU A 149 0.62 -8.84 -6.07
N LYS A 150 0.88 -9.71 -7.04
CA LYS A 150 2.04 -9.62 -7.94
C LYS A 150 2.16 -8.24 -8.59
N GLU A 151 1.02 -7.64 -8.92
CA GLU A 151 0.91 -6.27 -9.39
C GLU A 151 0.05 -5.49 -8.38
N SER A 152 0.60 -4.45 -7.80
CA SER A 152 -0.04 -3.63 -6.78
C SER A 152 0.40 -2.17 -6.90
N TRP A 153 -0.11 -1.30 -6.04
CA TRP A 153 0.35 0.09 -5.94
C TRP A 153 1.80 0.20 -5.47
N LEU A 154 2.34 -0.85 -4.84
CA LEU A 154 3.73 -0.90 -4.40
C LEU A 154 4.70 -0.89 -5.58
N THR A 155 5.77 -0.11 -5.45
CA THR A 155 6.92 -0.14 -6.35
C THR A 155 8.16 -0.49 -5.54
N LYS A 156 8.76 -1.65 -5.82
CA LYS A 156 9.99 -2.07 -5.15
C LYS A 156 11.13 -1.14 -5.57
N THR A 157 11.88 -0.62 -4.60
CA THR A 157 13.05 0.23 -4.85
C THR A 157 14.35 -0.54 -4.69
N ASP A 158 15.47 0.06 -5.13
CA ASP A 158 16.81 -0.50 -4.90
C ASP A 158 17.34 -0.23 -3.48
N ARG A 159 16.62 0.58 -2.68
CA ARG A 159 17.04 0.90 -1.32
C ARG A 159 16.83 -0.27 -0.38
N ALA A 160 17.92 -0.69 0.25
CA ALA A 160 17.94 -1.74 1.26
C ALA A 160 18.86 -1.34 2.40
N TYR A 161 18.50 -1.70 3.61
CA TYR A 161 19.31 -1.42 4.79
C TYR A 161 19.47 -2.66 5.66
N THR A 162 20.61 -2.80 6.30
CA THR A 162 20.79 -3.78 7.37
C THR A 162 20.46 -3.13 8.70
N ILE A 163 19.38 -3.59 9.35
CA ILE A 163 18.98 -3.14 10.68
C ILE A 163 19.53 -4.09 11.72
N GLN A 164 20.31 -3.54 12.65
CA GLN A 164 20.95 -4.31 13.70
C GLN A 164 20.08 -4.34 14.95
N PHE A 165 19.86 -5.54 15.47
CA PHE A 165 19.26 -5.82 16.78
C PHE A 165 20.33 -6.41 17.69
N GLY A 166 20.08 -6.49 19.00
CA GLY A 166 21.08 -6.88 19.97
C GLY A 166 21.72 -8.27 19.80
N GLY A 167 21.12 -9.18 19.06
CA GLY A 167 21.63 -10.53 18.81
C GLY A 167 21.50 -11.00 17.35
N PHE A 168 20.93 -10.19 16.45
CA PHE A 168 20.72 -10.55 15.03
C PHE A 168 20.56 -9.31 14.16
N ASN A 169 20.60 -9.49 12.85
CA ASN A 169 20.37 -8.45 11.86
C ASN A 169 19.19 -8.81 10.96
N LEU A 170 18.46 -7.80 10.50
CA LEU A 170 17.44 -7.93 9.47
C LEU A 170 17.82 -7.14 8.22
N GLN A 171 17.59 -7.73 7.06
CA GLN A 171 17.65 -7.01 5.79
C GLN A 171 16.30 -6.37 5.53
N SER A 172 16.32 -5.07 5.32
CA SER A 172 15.15 -4.27 5.03
C SER A 172 15.14 -3.86 3.56
N ARG A 173 13.97 -3.89 2.93
CA ARG A 173 13.73 -3.39 1.58
C ARG A 173 12.69 -2.28 1.62
N MET A 174 12.93 -1.19 0.90
CA MET A 174 11.97 -0.11 0.75
C MET A 174 11.06 -0.34 -0.48
N TYR A 175 9.78 -0.09 -0.28
CA TYR A 175 8.76 -0.01 -1.32
C TYR A 175 8.12 1.37 -1.28
N ASP A 176 7.75 1.89 -2.44
CA ASP A 176 7.08 3.18 -2.56
C ASP A 176 5.64 3.01 -3.02
N ILE A 177 4.74 3.83 -2.49
CA ILE A 177 3.45 4.14 -3.08
C ILE A 177 3.45 5.63 -3.46
N ASP A 178 3.12 5.94 -4.70
CA ASP A 178 2.92 7.32 -5.14
C ASP A 178 1.59 7.85 -4.60
N VAL A 179 1.64 8.95 -3.87
CA VAL A 179 0.47 9.63 -3.33
C VAL A 179 0.20 10.85 -4.21
N LEU A 180 -0.86 10.74 -5.00
CA LEU A 180 -1.30 11.82 -5.87
C LEU A 180 -2.16 12.80 -5.09
N GLY A 181 -1.73 14.05 -5.06
CA GLY A 181 -2.50 15.17 -4.55
C GLY A 181 -3.26 15.88 -5.67
N TYR A 182 -4.17 16.76 -5.27
CA TYR A 182 -4.91 17.59 -6.19
C TYR A 182 -3.96 18.51 -7.00
N ASN A 183 -4.37 18.92 -8.21
CA ASN A 183 -3.56 19.73 -9.11
C ASN A 183 -2.23 19.11 -9.59
N ASN A 184 -2.23 17.82 -9.88
CA ASN A 184 -1.08 17.10 -10.45
C ASN A 184 0.20 17.16 -9.60
N ARG A 185 0.07 17.14 -8.29
CA ARG A 185 1.18 17.11 -7.35
C ARG A 185 1.32 15.74 -6.72
N THR A 186 2.53 15.34 -6.40
CA THR A 186 2.80 14.01 -5.86
C THR A 186 3.75 14.07 -4.68
N THR A 187 3.61 13.10 -3.80
CA THR A 187 4.57 12.74 -2.77
C THR A 187 4.68 11.21 -2.67
N LYS A 188 5.55 10.71 -1.83
CA LYS A 188 5.74 9.26 -1.68
C LYS A 188 5.40 8.81 -0.27
N LEU A 189 4.86 7.59 -0.20
CA LEU A 189 4.81 6.81 1.02
C LEU A 189 5.87 5.70 0.92
N HIS A 190 6.94 5.84 1.69
CA HIS A 190 8.01 4.87 1.81
C HIS A 190 7.66 3.81 2.85
N LEU A 191 7.58 2.57 2.43
CA LEU A 191 7.22 1.44 3.28
C LEU A 191 8.38 0.47 3.36
N PHE A 192 8.81 0.15 4.57
CA PHE A 192 9.89 -0.80 4.80
C PHE A 192 9.36 -2.18 5.14
N ASP A 193 9.97 -3.18 4.54
CA ASP A 193 9.63 -4.59 4.70
C ASP A 193 10.88 -5.41 5.06
N VAL A 194 10.71 -6.53 5.75
CA VAL A 194 11.79 -7.50 5.96
C VAL A 194 11.92 -8.37 4.71
N GLU A 195 13.12 -8.47 4.15
CA GLU A 195 13.33 -9.28 2.92
C GLU A 195 13.03 -10.79 3.10
N THR A 196 13.03 -11.25 4.33
CA THR A 196 12.79 -12.65 4.69
C THR A 196 11.39 -12.93 5.22
N VAL A 197 10.45 -11.99 5.05
CA VAL A 197 9.05 -12.20 5.45
C VAL A 197 8.48 -13.45 4.82
N ASP A 198 7.72 -14.22 5.59
CA ASP A 198 7.19 -15.53 5.18
C ASP A 198 5.68 -15.61 5.47
N GLU A 199 4.88 -15.36 4.45
CA GLU A 199 3.42 -15.42 4.54
C GLU A 199 2.89 -16.82 4.84
N SER A 200 3.68 -17.88 4.61
CA SER A 200 3.28 -19.25 4.91
C SER A 200 3.12 -19.54 6.41
N LEU A 201 3.61 -18.62 7.27
CA LEU A 201 3.39 -18.68 8.72
C LEU A 201 1.95 -18.35 9.11
N VAL A 202 1.19 -17.70 8.23
CA VAL A 202 -0.20 -17.30 8.48
C VAL A 202 -1.14 -18.41 8.02
N GLY A 203 -1.91 -18.97 8.97
CA GLY A 203 -2.94 -19.97 8.70
C GLY A 203 -4.30 -19.34 8.34
N GLU A 204 -5.37 -20.05 8.64
CA GLU A 204 -6.75 -19.57 8.41
C GLU A 204 -7.16 -18.45 9.37
N GLY A 205 -6.53 -18.40 10.56
CA GLY A 205 -6.78 -17.39 11.60
C GLY A 205 -5.74 -16.27 11.61
N ILE A 206 -5.79 -15.47 12.66
CA ILE A 206 -4.87 -14.34 12.88
C ILE A 206 -3.68 -14.70 13.77
N ASP A 207 -3.60 -15.93 14.23
CA ASP A 207 -2.49 -16.44 15.04
C ASP A 207 -1.34 -16.93 14.17
N PHE A 208 -0.13 -16.66 14.60
CA PHE A 208 1.10 -17.12 13.96
C PHE A 208 2.23 -17.25 14.98
N ASP A 209 3.31 -17.95 14.62
CA ASP A 209 4.51 -18.03 15.46
C ASP A 209 5.20 -16.65 15.56
N LYS A 210 5.20 -16.07 16.77
CA LYS A 210 5.77 -14.77 17.09
C LYS A 210 7.27 -14.84 17.43
N GLU A 211 7.89 -16.02 17.44
CA GLU A 211 9.31 -16.17 17.84
C GLU A 211 10.29 -15.83 16.72
N ASP A 212 9.97 -16.20 15.46
CA ASP A 212 10.86 -15.96 14.33
C ASP A 212 10.68 -14.54 13.75
N ILE A 213 11.23 -13.56 14.48
CA ILE A 213 11.19 -12.14 14.09
C ILE A 213 11.72 -11.89 12.67
N LYS A 214 12.62 -12.73 12.16
CA LYS A 214 13.16 -12.59 10.81
C LYS A 214 12.12 -12.84 9.73
N LYS A 215 11.06 -13.58 10.06
CA LYS A 215 10.01 -13.96 9.12
C LYS A 215 8.67 -13.30 9.39
N ASN A 216 8.44 -12.81 10.60
CA ASN A 216 7.11 -12.37 11.01
C ASN A 216 6.97 -10.87 11.27
N LEU A 217 8.09 -10.11 11.29
CA LEU A 217 8.09 -8.71 11.76
C LEU A 217 7.10 -7.80 11.03
N THR A 218 6.93 -7.98 9.73
CA THR A 218 6.04 -7.17 8.88
C THR A 218 4.78 -7.92 8.43
N LEU A 219 4.48 -9.10 9.01
CA LEU A 219 3.27 -9.83 8.66
C LEU A 219 2.02 -9.06 9.08
N PHE A 220 1.86 -8.79 10.38
CA PHE A 220 0.65 -8.17 10.92
C PHE A 220 0.91 -6.79 11.52
N LEU A 221 0.06 -5.82 11.20
CA LEU A 221 0.02 -4.52 11.87
C LEU A 221 -0.38 -4.67 13.34
N TYR A 222 -1.34 -5.53 13.62
CA TYR A 222 -1.85 -5.82 14.96
C TYR A 222 -1.64 -7.30 15.32
N PRO A 223 -0.39 -7.71 15.62
CA PRO A 223 -0.20 -9.03 16.22
C PRO A 223 -0.90 -9.09 17.57
N ASP A 224 -1.43 -10.26 17.96
CA ASP A 224 -1.92 -10.43 19.30
C ASP A 224 -0.81 -10.13 20.31
N ASP A 225 -1.01 -9.13 21.17
CA ASP A 225 -0.07 -8.65 22.18
C ASP A 225 -0.54 -8.91 23.62
N SER A 226 -1.44 -9.88 23.79
CA SER A 226 -1.89 -10.34 25.10
C SER A 226 -0.77 -11.02 25.91
N ASP A 227 0.23 -11.59 25.22
CA ASP A 227 1.42 -12.20 25.80
C ASP A 227 2.69 -11.35 25.64
N ASP A 228 3.79 -11.80 26.28
CA ASP A 228 5.08 -11.10 26.21
C ASP A 228 5.70 -11.15 24.80
N LYS A 229 5.49 -12.23 24.04
CA LYS A 229 6.03 -12.37 22.68
C LYS A 229 5.41 -11.36 21.74
N GLY A 230 4.10 -11.19 21.80
CA GLY A 230 3.40 -10.18 21.00
C GLY A 230 3.82 -8.75 21.38
N ARG A 231 3.95 -8.46 22.68
CA ARG A 231 4.44 -7.15 23.13
C ARG A 231 5.86 -6.86 22.67
N ILE A 232 6.76 -7.83 22.70
CA ILE A 232 8.13 -7.71 22.22
C ILE A 232 8.15 -7.53 20.69
N LEU A 233 7.33 -8.27 19.95
CA LEU A 233 7.20 -8.11 18.50
C LEU A 233 6.81 -6.68 18.13
N ARG A 234 5.85 -6.06 18.83
CA ARG A 234 5.49 -4.65 18.62
C ARG A 234 6.65 -3.68 18.88
N VAL A 235 7.46 -3.95 19.91
CA VAL A 235 8.68 -3.14 20.15
C VAL A 235 9.66 -3.27 18.99
N TYR A 236 9.86 -4.48 18.47
CA TYR A 236 10.72 -4.72 17.31
C TYR A 236 10.20 -4.03 16.05
N GLN A 237 8.90 -4.02 15.81
CA GLN A 237 8.28 -3.28 14.70
C GLN A 237 8.60 -1.78 14.79
N GLN A 238 8.42 -1.17 15.97
CA GLN A 238 8.73 0.25 16.18
C GLN A 238 10.23 0.53 15.97
N TYR A 239 11.10 -0.29 16.54
CA TYR A 239 12.54 -0.14 16.38
C TYR A 239 12.96 -0.27 14.91
N PHE A 240 12.44 -1.25 14.20
CA PHE A 240 12.71 -1.48 12.78
C PHE A 240 12.26 -0.28 11.92
N MET A 241 11.04 0.22 12.15
CA MET A 241 10.50 1.38 11.45
C MET A 241 11.37 2.62 11.66
N VAL A 242 11.66 2.98 12.90
CA VAL A 242 12.41 4.19 13.22
C VAL A 242 13.86 4.07 12.75
N SER A 243 14.48 2.89 12.85
CA SER A 243 15.83 2.66 12.36
C SER A 243 15.95 2.81 10.84
N ASN A 244 14.94 2.33 10.08
CA ASN A 244 14.88 2.53 8.64
C ASN A 244 14.66 4.01 8.29
N ALA A 245 13.74 4.69 8.99
CA ALA A 245 13.51 6.13 8.81
C ALA A 245 14.80 6.94 9.05
N ALA A 246 15.53 6.67 10.13
CA ALA A 246 16.79 7.36 10.45
C ALA A 246 17.90 7.12 9.41
N ARG A 247 17.85 6.01 8.66
CA ARG A 247 18.81 5.74 7.57
C ARG A 247 18.37 6.37 6.24
N LEU A 248 17.08 6.61 6.07
CA LEU A 248 16.52 7.26 4.90
C LEU A 248 16.77 8.77 4.91
N ILE A 249 16.69 9.40 6.10
CA ILE A 249 16.88 10.83 6.35
C ILE A 249 18.36 11.19 6.37
#